data_cb954edb687eb9ae55868ca2d44e23d3
#
_entry.id   cb954edb687eb9ae55868ca2d44e23d3
#
_cell.length_a   1.000
_cell.length_b   1.000
_cell.length_c   1.000
_cell.angle_alpha   90.00
_cell.angle_beta   90.00
_cell.angle_gamma   90.00
#
_symmetry.space_group_name_H-M   'P 1'
#
loop_
_entity.id
_entity.type
_entity.pdbx_description
1 polymer ?
#
loop_
_entity_poly.entity_id
_entity_poly.type
_entity_poly.pdbx_seq_one_letter_code
_entity_poly.pdbx_strand_id
1 'polypeptide(L)'
;QVYLLVVNAANKDKDYEWICRHQFGDVTFSDVSEKAGQLALQGPNACKILSRLVSAENIPEKYYTFRHGCQLGGVRCMISRTGYTGEDGFEIYMDAKDAPEVWELLMEAGAGEGLIPCGLGARDTLRLEAAMPLYGHEMDDTISPREAGLGFFVKMSKDDFIGKAALE
;
A
#
# COMPACT_ATOMS: atom_id res chain seq x y z
N GLN A 1 3.50 -16.80 -11.94
CA GLN A 1 3.03 -16.07 -10.75
C GLN A 1 3.56 -14.65 -10.82
N VAL A 2 2.75 -13.65 -10.42
CA VAL A 2 3.13 -12.24 -10.45
C VAL A 2 3.01 -11.68 -9.04
N TYR A 3 3.96 -10.84 -8.65
CA TYR A 3 3.98 -10.12 -7.39
C TYR A 3 4.08 -8.62 -7.68
N LEU A 4 3.35 -7.81 -6.94
CA LEU A 4 3.51 -6.36 -6.89
C LEU A 4 4.15 -6.00 -5.55
N LEU A 5 5.27 -5.29 -5.58
CA LEU A 5 5.93 -4.75 -4.40
C LEU A 5 5.61 -3.25 -4.32
N VAL A 6 5.01 -2.82 -3.23
CA VAL A 6 4.77 -1.41 -2.93
C VAL A 6 5.78 -1.00 -1.88
N VAL A 7 6.81 -0.29 -2.31
CA VAL A 7 7.95 0.10 -1.47
C VAL A 7 7.81 1.54 -0.97
N ASN A 8 8.64 1.93 0.00
CA ASN A 8 8.71 3.31 0.45
C ASN A 8 9.16 4.24 -0.71
N ALA A 9 8.42 5.31 -0.96
CA ALA A 9 8.64 6.18 -2.11
C ALA A 9 10.05 6.81 -2.12
N ALA A 10 10.57 7.20 -0.95
CA ALA A 10 11.89 7.81 -0.83
C ALA A 10 13.04 6.83 -1.10
N ASN A 11 12.79 5.53 -0.99
CA ASN A 11 13.78 4.47 -1.16
C ASN A 11 13.60 3.67 -2.46
N LYS A 12 12.68 4.06 -3.31
CA LYS A 12 12.30 3.31 -4.52
C LYS A 12 13.52 2.85 -5.33
N ASP A 13 14.43 3.74 -5.63
CA ASP A 13 15.59 3.44 -6.47
C ASP A 13 16.58 2.51 -5.75
N LYS A 14 16.85 2.77 -4.46
CA LYS A 14 17.69 1.92 -3.61
C LYS A 14 17.12 0.50 -3.51
N ASP A 15 15.83 0.37 -3.26
CA ASP A 15 15.16 -0.92 -3.12
C ASP A 15 15.14 -1.67 -4.46
N TYR A 16 14.88 -0.97 -5.57
CA TYR A 16 14.92 -1.55 -6.91
C TYR A 16 16.32 -2.11 -7.24
N GLU A 17 17.35 -1.31 -7.04
CA GLU A 17 18.74 -1.73 -7.27
C GLU A 17 19.12 -2.93 -6.39
N TRP A 18 18.72 -2.93 -5.13
CA TRP A 18 19.00 -4.02 -4.21
C TRP A 18 18.35 -5.32 -4.66
N ILE A 19 17.07 -5.28 -5.03
CA ILE A 19 16.34 -6.45 -5.52
C ILE A 19 16.96 -6.97 -6.82
N CYS A 20 17.30 -6.09 -7.76
CA CYS A 20 17.97 -6.50 -9.01
C CYS A 20 19.29 -7.22 -8.76
N ARG A 21 20.08 -6.77 -7.78
CA ARG A 21 21.36 -7.43 -7.42
C ARG A 21 21.17 -8.80 -6.78
N HIS A 22 20.02 -9.06 -6.17
CA HIS A 22 19.73 -10.31 -5.48
C HIS A 22 18.72 -11.20 -6.26
N GLN A 23 18.42 -10.83 -7.48
CA GLN A 23 17.55 -11.61 -8.35
C GLN A 23 18.20 -12.97 -8.67
N PHE A 24 17.43 -14.03 -8.61
CA PHE A 24 17.87 -15.38 -8.97
C PHE A 24 16.74 -16.16 -9.65
N GLY A 25 17.11 -17.19 -10.42
CA GLY A 25 16.15 -18.02 -11.16
C GLY A 25 15.54 -17.30 -12.37
N ASP A 26 14.46 -17.87 -12.90
CA ASP A 26 13.71 -17.31 -14.04
C ASP A 26 12.67 -16.29 -13.54
N VAL A 27 13.15 -15.10 -13.20
CA VAL A 27 12.35 -13.99 -12.68
C VAL A 27 12.66 -12.73 -13.46
N THR A 28 11.63 -12.01 -13.89
CA THR A 28 11.74 -10.65 -14.42
C THR A 28 11.27 -9.66 -13.38
N PHE A 29 12.10 -8.68 -13.06
CA PHE A 29 11.77 -7.59 -12.15
C PHE A 29 11.75 -6.27 -12.91
N SER A 30 10.72 -5.45 -12.71
CA SER A 30 10.53 -4.20 -13.44
C SER A 30 10.01 -3.12 -12.52
N ASP A 31 10.56 -1.91 -12.63
CA ASP A 31 9.98 -0.72 -12.02
C ASP A 31 8.81 -0.22 -12.90
N VAL A 32 7.63 -0.16 -12.30
CA VAL A 32 6.40 0.35 -12.95
C VAL A 32 5.87 1.62 -12.27
N SER A 33 6.65 2.24 -11.41
CA SER A 33 6.23 3.37 -10.57
C SER A 33 5.63 4.53 -11.36
N GLU A 34 6.24 4.90 -12.47
CA GLU A 34 5.77 6.01 -13.30
C GLU A 34 4.43 5.71 -14.04
N LYS A 35 4.07 4.43 -14.12
CA LYS A 35 2.84 3.98 -14.80
C LYS A 35 1.71 3.69 -13.83
N ALA A 36 2.00 3.61 -12.53
CA ALA A 36 1.05 3.25 -11.50
C ALA A 36 0.62 4.48 -10.68
N GLY A 37 -0.68 4.72 -10.61
CA GLY A 37 -1.30 5.63 -9.66
C GLY A 37 -1.78 4.86 -8.43
N GLN A 38 -1.72 5.47 -7.26
CA GLN A 38 -2.27 4.94 -6.02
C GLN A 38 -3.06 6.01 -5.28
N LEU A 39 -4.29 5.69 -4.92
CA LEU A 39 -5.13 6.51 -4.04
C LEU A 39 -5.49 5.71 -2.78
N ALA A 40 -5.51 6.37 -1.64
CA ALA A 40 -5.89 5.79 -0.37
C ALA A 40 -7.23 6.37 0.10
N LEU A 41 -8.28 5.55 0.11
CA LEU A 41 -9.60 5.86 0.67
C LEU A 41 -9.66 5.25 2.08
N GLN A 42 -9.60 6.07 3.11
CA GLN A 42 -9.42 5.62 4.50
C GLN A 42 -10.51 6.19 5.42
N GLY A 43 -10.83 5.46 6.48
CA GLY A 43 -11.75 5.89 7.52
C GLY A 43 -13.01 5.02 7.61
N PRO A 44 -13.85 5.23 8.64
CA PRO A 44 -14.98 4.35 8.96
C PRO A 44 -16.04 4.27 7.84
N ASN A 45 -16.13 5.28 6.98
CA ASN A 45 -17.07 5.31 5.86
C ASN A 45 -16.45 4.82 4.54
N ALA A 46 -15.18 4.42 4.50
CA ALA A 46 -14.49 4.02 3.28
C ALA A 46 -15.20 2.90 2.51
N CYS A 47 -15.64 1.85 3.21
CA CYS A 47 -16.37 0.75 2.59
C CYS A 47 -17.72 1.20 2.00
N LYS A 48 -18.45 2.06 2.70
CA LYS A 48 -19.72 2.62 2.24
C LYS A 48 -19.56 3.48 0.99
N ILE A 49 -18.52 4.28 0.94
CA ILE A 49 -18.19 5.13 -0.21
C ILE A 49 -17.81 4.26 -1.41
N LEU A 50 -16.89 3.32 -1.21
CA LEU A 50 -16.42 2.44 -2.27
C LEU A 50 -17.55 1.60 -2.88
N SER A 51 -18.49 1.12 -2.06
CA SER A 51 -19.62 0.31 -2.52
C SER A 51 -20.60 1.02 -3.48
N ARG A 52 -20.49 2.35 -3.61
CA ARG A 52 -21.23 3.11 -4.61
C ARG A 52 -20.61 3.10 -6.00
N LEU A 53 -19.32 2.77 -6.07
CA LEU A 53 -18.50 2.86 -7.28
C LEU A 53 -18.13 1.51 -7.86
N VAL A 54 -18.14 0.47 -7.03
CA VAL A 54 -17.76 -0.89 -7.43
C VAL A 54 -18.79 -1.90 -6.96
N SER A 55 -18.90 -3.03 -7.66
CA SER A 55 -19.76 -4.14 -7.24
C SER A 55 -19.20 -4.85 -6.00
N ALA A 56 -20.07 -5.45 -5.20
CA ALA A 56 -19.73 -6.03 -3.91
C ALA A 56 -18.62 -7.11 -3.99
N GLU A 57 -18.61 -7.92 -5.04
CA GLU A 57 -17.60 -8.95 -5.25
C GLU A 57 -16.17 -8.39 -5.47
N ASN A 58 -16.08 -7.12 -5.86
CA ASN A 58 -14.82 -6.41 -6.06
C ASN A 58 -14.29 -5.73 -4.79
N ILE A 59 -15.06 -5.72 -3.71
CA ILE A 59 -14.62 -5.20 -2.41
C ILE A 59 -13.98 -6.32 -1.62
N PRO A 60 -12.67 -6.23 -1.27
CA PRO A 60 -12.02 -7.23 -0.43
C PRO A 60 -12.68 -7.27 0.96
N GLU A 61 -13.08 -8.47 1.41
CA GLU A 61 -13.74 -8.64 2.72
C GLU A 61 -12.76 -8.58 3.90
N LYS A 62 -11.56 -9.14 3.70
CA LYS A 62 -10.55 -9.28 4.76
C LYS A 62 -9.44 -8.27 4.59
N TYR A 63 -8.94 -7.75 5.71
CA TYR A 63 -7.73 -6.94 5.73
C TYR A 63 -6.54 -7.72 5.15
N TYR A 64 -5.63 -7.04 4.48
CA TYR A 64 -4.50 -7.62 3.74
C TYR A 64 -4.90 -8.55 2.60
N THR A 65 -6.07 -8.35 2.01
CA THR A 65 -6.47 -9.02 0.75
C THR A 65 -6.77 -8.00 -0.34
N PHE A 66 -6.72 -8.42 -1.58
CA PHE A 66 -7.00 -7.56 -2.72
C PHE A 66 -7.84 -8.24 -3.79
N ARG A 67 -8.45 -7.44 -4.64
CA ARG A 67 -9.09 -7.83 -5.91
C ARG A 67 -8.42 -7.09 -7.04
N HIS A 68 -8.11 -7.78 -8.12
CA HIS A 68 -7.54 -7.16 -9.31
C HIS A 68 -8.52 -7.25 -10.48
N GLY A 69 -8.35 -6.35 -11.48
CA GLY A 69 -9.25 -6.29 -12.63
C GLY A 69 -10.63 -5.73 -12.30
N CYS A 70 -10.76 -5.03 -11.18
CA CYS A 70 -11.98 -4.31 -10.80
C CYS A 70 -12.27 -3.17 -11.76
N GLN A 71 -13.55 -2.77 -11.83
CA GLN A 71 -13.98 -1.57 -12.55
C GLN A 71 -14.55 -0.59 -11.52
N LEU A 72 -13.91 0.57 -11.39
CA LEU A 72 -14.35 1.66 -10.55
C LEU A 72 -14.76 2.82 -11.45
N GLY A 73 -16.08 3.04 -11.57
CA GLY A 73 -16.61 4.07 -12.46
C GLY A 73 -16.22 3.90 -13.94
N GLY A 74 -15.84 2.68 -14.37
CA GLY A 74 -15.32 2.40 -15.71
C GLY A 74 -13.79 2.32 -15.80
N VAL A 75 -13.06 2.76 -14.78
CA VAL A 75 -11.60 2.67 -14.73
C VAL A 75 -11.16 1.31 -14.19
N ARG A 76 -10.27 0.65 -14.93
CA ARG A 76 -9.69 -0.63 -14.48
C ARG A 76 -8.69 -0.41 -13.36
N CYS A 77 -8.87 -1.11 -12.24
CA CYS A 77 -8.02 -0.97 -11.07
C CYS A 77 -7.81 -2.28 -10.32
N MET A 78 -6.91 -2.24 -9.35
CA MET A 78 -6.78 -3.20 -8.26
C MET A 78 -7.17 -2.49 -6.97
N ILE A 79 -7.96 -3.17 -6.13
CA ILE A 79 -8.43 -2.65 -4.84
C ILE A 79 -7.88 -3.56 -3.75
N SER A 80 -7.14 -3.00 -2.83
CA SER A 80 -6.59 -3.68 -1.66
C SER A 80 -7.25 -3.14 -0.39
N ARG A 81 -7.65 -4.02 0.53
CA ARG A 81 -8.12 -3.60 1.86
C ARG A 81 -6.93 -3.47 2.78
N THR A 82 -6.25 -2.36 2.63
CA THR A 82 -5.04 -1.96 3.35
C THR A 82 -5.06 -0.47 3.59
N GLY A 83 -4.22 0.00 4.51
CA GLY A 83 -4.10 1.42 4.80
C GLY A 83 -2.99 1.72 5.78
N TYR A 84 -2.86 3.00 6.10
CA TYR A 84 -1.81 3.53 6.95
C TYR A 84 -2.35 4.56 7.94
N THR A 85 -3.53 4.27 8.51
CA THR A 85 -4.25 5.22 9.38
C THR A 85 -4.78 4.61 10.67
N GLY A 86 -4.70 3.28 10.82
CA GLY A 86 -5.33 2.57 11.92
C GLY A 86 -6.83 2.31 11.74
N GLU A 87 -7.45 2.97 10.77
CA GLU A 87 -8.87 2.79 10.42
C GLU A 87 -9.03 1.82 9.25
N ASP A 88 -10.27 1.38 9.02
CA ASP A 88 -10.62 0.60 7.83
C ASP A 88 -10.44 1.45 6.57
N GLY A 89 -10.05 0.81 5.49
CA GLY A 89 -9.81 1.53 4.26
C GLY A 89 -9.31 0.67 3.13
N PHE A 90 -9.12 1.35 1.99
CA PHE A 90 -8.68 0.72 0.75
C PHE A 90 -7.58 1.52 0.09
N GLU A 91 -6.67 0.82 -0.53
CA GLU A 91 -5.70 1.38 -1.45
C GLU A 91 -6.07 0.93 -2.86
N ILE A 92 -6.21 1.89 -3.76
CA ILE A 92 -6.71 1.69 -5.12
C ILE A 92 -5.56 1.99 -6.07
N TYR A 93 -5.18 0.99 -6.87
CA TYR A 93 -4.08 1.07 -7.83
C TYR A 93 -4.63 1.03 -9.25
N MET A 94 -4.21 1.96 -10.08
CA MET A 94 -4.66 2.12 -11.47
C MET A 94 -3.51 2.61 -12.35
N ASP A 95 -3.73 2.76 -13.65
CA ASP A 95 -2.81 3.50 -14.49
C ASP A 95 -2.70 4.95 -13.99
N ALA A 96 -1.50 5.50 -13.95
CA ALA A 96 -1.25 6.84 -13.39
C ALA A 96 -2.11 7.93 -14.05
N LYS A 97 -2.36 7.82 -15.37
CA LYS A 97 -3.20 8.77 -16.13
C LYS A 97 -4.66 8.80 -15.67
N ASP A 98 -5.15 7.71 -15.07
CA ASP A 98 -6.56 7.55 -14.66
C ASP A 98 -6.77 7.99 -13.19
N ALA A 99 -5.69 8.26 -12.45
CA ALA A 99 -5.79 8.65 -11.03
C ALA A 99 -6.61 9.94 -10.79
N PRO A 100 -6.54 10.99 -11.63
CA PRO A 100 -7.41 12.16 -11.46
C PRO A 100 -8.90 11.83 -11.59
N GLU A 101 -9.29 11.00 -12.54
CA GLU A 101 -10.68 10.57 -12.71
C GLU A 101 -11.18 9.78 -11.50
N VAL A 102 -10.39 8.82 -11.02
CA VAL A 102 -10.74 8.03 -9.82
C VAL A 102 -10.84 8.93 -8.58
N TRP A 103 -9.97 9.93 -8.45
CA TRP A 103 -10.06 10.92 -7.38
C TRP A 103 -11.40 11.65 -7.37
N GLU A 104 -11.82 12.19 -8.52
CA GLU A 104 -13.09 12.91 -8.63
C GLU A 104 -14.30 12.01 -8.33
N LEU A 105 -14.30 10.77 -8.84
CA LEU A 105 -15.33 9.78 -8.55
C LEU A 105 -15.45 9.48 -7.05
N LEU A 106 -14.32 9.33 -6.36
CA LEU A 106 -14.29 9.10 -4.92
C LEU A 106 -14.81 10.31 -4.14
N MET A 107 -14.37 11.52 -4.51
CA MET A 107 -14.78 12.75 -3.86
C MET A 107 -16.29 12.99 -4.04
N GLU A 108 -16.85 12.76 -5.22
CA GLU A 108 -18.28 12.87 -5.48
C GLU A 108 -19.08 11.83 -4.66
N ALA A 109 -18.68 10.56 -4.72
CA ALA A 109 -19.34 9.49 -3.97
C ALA A 109 -19.28 9.69 -2.45
N GLY A 110 -18.20 10.30 -1.96
CA GLY A 110 -17.93 10.53 -0.54
C GLY A 110 -18.46 11.85 0.02
N ALA A 111 -18.93 12.79 -0.81
CA ALA A 111 -19.34 14.12 -0.37
C ALA A 111 -20.39 14.12 0.75
N GLY A 112 -21.38 13.23 0.65
CA GLY A 112 -22.44 13.07 1.68
C GLY A 112 -22.01 12.22 2.89
N GLU A 113 -20.81 11.64 2.87
CA GLU A 113 -20.27 10.77 3.92
C GLU A 113 -19.13 11.44 4.71
N GLY A 114 -18.87 12.71 4.45
CA GLY A 114 -17.82 13.47 5.13
C GLY A 114 -16.41 13.16 4.60
N LEU A 115 -16.27 12.65 3.37
CA LEU A 115 -14.96 12.48 2.75
C LEU A 115 -14.33 13.85 2.49
N ILE A 116 -13.08 13.99 2.92
CA ILE A 116 -12.27 15.19 2.69
C ILE A 116 -10.90 14.81 2.13
N PRO A 117 -10.28 15.65 1.30
CA PRO A 117 -8.91 15.47 0.89
C PRO A 117 -7.96 15.67 2.08
N CYS A 118 -6.97 14.78 2.20
CA CYS A 118 -5.99 14.81 3.28
C CYS A 118 -4.58 14.94 2.71
N GLY A 119 -3.78 15.82 3.30
CA GLY A 119 -2.38 16.01 2.94
C GLY A 119 -1.43 15.07 3.70
N LEU A 120 -0.13 15.21 3.41
CA LEU A 120 0.93 14.40 4.03
C LEU A 120 1.00 14.57 5.55
N GLY A 121 0.68 15.76 6.09
CA GLY A 121 0.63 15.98 7.53
C GLY A 121 -0.42 15.12 8.22
N ALA A 122 -1.63 14.99 7.65
CA ALA A 122 -2.66 14.10 8.16
C ALA A 122 -2.22 12.62 8.09
N ARG A 123 -1.58 12.22 6.98
CA ARG A 123 -1.01 10.87 6.83
C ARG A 123 0.00 10.58 7.95
N ASP A 124 0.86 11.53 8.28
CA ASP A 124 1.90 11.33 9.31
C ASP A 124 1.30 11.27 10.73
N THR A 125 0.37 12.13 11.07
CA THR A 125 -0.28 12.10 12.39
C THR A 125 -1.13 10.84 12.58
N LEU A 126 -1.93 10.46 11.59
CA LEU A 126 -2.78 9.26 11.67
C LEU A 126 -1.96 7.98 11.82
N ARG A 127 -0.90 7.80 11.03
CA ARG A 127 -0.03 6.62 11.16
C ARG A 127 0.64 6.56 12.53
N LEU A 128 1.07 7.72 13.06
CA LEU A 128 1.74 7.81 14.36
C LEU A 128 0.79 7.44 15.49
N GLU A 129 -0.43 7.97 15.49
CA GLU A 129 -1.47 7.61 16.47
C GLU A 129 -1.82 6.11 16.43
N ALA A 130 -1.72 5.50 15.24
CA ALA A 130 -1.90 4.07 15.06
C ALA A 130 -0.63 3.23 15.36
N ALA A 131 0.43 3.84 15.86
CA ALA A 131 1.73 3.22 16.14
C ALA A 131 2.35 2.53 14.91
N MET A 132 2.13 3.07 13.71
CA MET A 132 2.72 2.58 12.47
C MET A 132 4.03 3.31 12.20
N PRO A 133 5.17 2.60 12.09
CA PRO A 133 6.46 3.23 11.84
C PRO A 133 6.59 3.73 10.40
N LEU A 134 7.40 4.77 10.23
CA LEU A 134 7.77 5.33 8.94
C LEU A 134 9.28 5.25 8.76
N TYR A 135 9.72 4.72 7.61
CA TYR A 135 11.14 4.74 7.25
C TYR A 135 11.65 6.18 7.12
N GLY A 136 12.79 6.44 7.74
CA GLY A 136 13.38 7.77 7.87
C GLY A 136 12.98 8.49 9.17
N HIS A 137 12.12 7.90 10.00
CA HIS A 137 11.72 8.38 11.30
C HIS A 137 12.05 7.37 12.40
N GLU A 138 11.24 6.31 12.55
CA GLU A 138 11.45 5.28 13.58
C GLU A 138 12.42 4.18 13.14
N MET A 139 12.76 4.12 11.86
CA MET A 139 13.72 3.18 11.30
C MET A 139 14.47 3.77 10.11
N ASP A 140 15.69 3.27 9.87
CA ASP A 140 16.53 3.62 8.75
C ASP A 140 17.54 2.49 8.46
N ASP A 141 18.58 2.76 7.66
CA ASP A 141 19.61 1.77 7.32
C ASP A 141 20.46 1.31 8.52
N THR A 142 20.38 1.98 9.66
CA THR A 142 21.14 1.67 10.88
C THR A 142 20.32 0.99 11.95
N ILE A 143 19.00 0.95 11.78
CA ILE A 143 18.03 0.37 12.74
C ILE A 143 17.38 -0.85 12.10
N SER A 144 17.65 -2.02 12.66
CA SER A 144 17.03 -3.27 12.17
C SER A 144 15.52 -3.31 12.42
N PRO A 145 14.77 -4.12 11.67
CA PRO A 145 13.33 -4.31 11.91
C PRO A 145 13.01 -4.79 13.33
N ARG A 146 13.92 -5.53 13.96
CA ARG A 146 13.74 -6.01 15.34
C ARG A 146 13.89 -4.87 16.35
N GLU A 147 14.87 -4.00 16.17
CA GLU A 147 15.06 -2.80 17.00
C GLU A 147 13.92 -1.80 16.84
N ALA A 148 13.37 -1.68 15.62
CA ALA A 148 12.20 -0.85 15.34
C ALA A 148 10.85 -1.42 15.86
N GLY A 149 10.87 -2.53 16.63
CA GLY A 149 9.65 -3.16 17.12
C GLY A 149 8.88 -3.99 16.10
N LEU A 150 9.44 -4.20 14.91
CA LEU A 150 8.82 -4.93 13.80
C LEU A 150 9.21 -6.41 13.74
N GLY A 151 9.81 -6.94 14.81
CA GLY A 151 10.25 -8.33 14.89
C GLY A 151 9.14 -9.35 14.59
N PHE A 152 7.89 -8.99 14.81
CA PHE A 152 6.73 -9.83 14.47
C PHE A 152 6.68 -10.19 12.98
N PHE A 153 7.10 -9.29 12.11
CA PHE A 153 7.10 -9.51 10.67
C PHE A 153 8.30 -10.34 10.20
N VAL A 154 9.36 -10.45 11.02
CA VAL A 154 10.56 -11.23 10.71
C VAL A 154 10.37 -12.67 11.16
N LYS A 155 10.26 -13.60 10.23
CA LYS A 155 10.04 -15.01 10.51
C LYS A 155 11.36 -15.77 10.63
N MET A 156 12.00 -15.66 11.80
CA MET A 156 13.28 -16.33 12.09
C MET A 156 13.19 -17.86 12.04
N SER A 157 11.98 -18.43 12.09
CA SER A 157 11.75 -19.88 11.93
C SER A 157 11.89 -20.39 10.50
N LYS A 158 12.03 -19.53 9.49
CA LYS A 158 12.38 -19.98 8.12
C LYS A 158 13.82 -20.50 8.11
N ASP A 159 14.06 -21.52 7.29
CA ASP A 159 15.38 -22.14 7.18
C ASP A 159 16.43 -21.12 6.75
N ASP A 160 16.13 -20.33 5.73
CA ASP A 160 17.00 -19.27 5.25
C ASP A 160 16.22 -18.11 4.60
N PHE A 161 16.79 -16.91 4.65
CA PHE A 161 16.39 -15.73 3.88
C PHE A 161 17.53 -14.71 3.89
N ILE A 162 17.54 -13.82 2.90
CA ILE A 162 18.59 -12.79 2.80
C ILE A 162 18.51 -11.87 4.02
N GLY A 163 19.62 -11.75 4.75
CA GLY A 163 19.72 -10.95 5.99
C GLY A 163 19.45 -11.72 7.29
N LYS A 164 19.14 -13.04 7.24
CA LYS A 164 18.88 -13.81 8.45
C LYS A 164 20.04 -13.74 9.43
N ALA A 165 21.27 -14.03 8.99
CA ALA A 165 22.47 -14.01 9.84
C ALA A 165 22.76 -12.63 10.45
N ALA A 166 22.36 -11.54 9.79
CA ALA A 166 22.50 -10.19 10.33
C ALA A 166 21.47 -9.86 11.42
N LEU A 167 20.38 -10.63 11.50
CA LEU A 167 19.28 -10.46 12.47
C LEU A 167 19.36 -11.43 13.66
N GLU A 168 20.25 -12.43 13.60
CA GLU A 168 20.56 -13.35 14.70
C GLU A 168 21.45 -12.68 15.77
#